data_8dcecec3113cc54d52328346d104c1fe
#
_entry.id   8dcecec3113cc54d52328346d104c1fe
#
_cell.length_a   1.000
_cell.length_b   1.000
_cell.length_c   1.000
_cell.angle_alpha   90.00
_cell.angle_beta   90.00
_cell.angle_gamma   90.00
#
_symmetry.space_group_name_H-M   'P 1'
#
loop_
_entity.id
_entity.type
_entity.pdbx_description
1 polymer ?
#
loop_
_entity_poly.entity_id
_entity_poly.type
_entity_poly.pdbx_seq_one_letter_code
_entity_poly.pdbx_strand_id
1 'polypeptide(L)'
;MTWWWLPALVAAAWPALNFAIRRGLTAPRVAETGDPGALPWRVVHLPAANEKQLFAWFIPAVPGAPVLVVMHGWGGNAEMMLPLAAPLHAAGYSLLLVDARCHGRSDGDTFASLPRFAEDIEAALAWLREQPGVDPAALGVIGHSVGAGAALLVAARQPELRAVVSLAAFAHPAAMMRRWLATLHIPYWPLGAYILSYVQHVIGFRFDAIAPRNTIARVACPALIVHGLEDDTVPVAESREIYAARVSDAVELLLVPGSHYDYGDIGLQITGLRDFLDRAFAGRTVSRD
;
A
#
# COMPACT_ATOMS: atom_id res chain seq x y z
N MET A 1 -31.23 -3.31 -45.03
CA MET A 1 -29.80 -3.53 -44.64
C MET A 1 -29.80 -4.45 -43.42
N THR A 2 -29.28 -5.65 -43.57
CA THR A 2 -29.34 -6.71 -42.54
C THR A 2 -28.21 -6.57 -41.58
N TRP A 3 -28.49 -6.28 -40.29
CA TRP A 3 -27.54 -6.02 -39.21
C TRP A 3 -26.97 -7.31 -38.58
N TRP A 4 -26.95 -8.41 -39.31
CA TRP A 4 -26.51 -9.73 -38.85
C TRP A 4 -25.02 -9.79 -38.40
N TRP A 5 -24.20 -8.84 -38.79
CA TRP A 5 -22.78 -8.73 -38.40
C TRP A 5 -22.57 -8.08 -37.01
N LEU A 6 -23.59 -7.39 -36.46
CA LEU A 6 -23.48 -6.75 -35.14
C LEU A 6 -23.16 -7.74 -34.03
N PRO A 7 -23.80 -8.93 -33.91
CA PRO A 7 -23.43 -9.92 -32.90
C PRO A 7 -21.98 -10.39 -33.03
N ALA A 8 -21.48 -10.55 -34.25
CA ALA A 8 -20.10 -10.94 -34.50
C ALA A 8 -19.09 -9.86 -34.08
N LEU A 9 -19.40 -8.58 -34.36
CA LEU A 9 -18.59 -7.45 -33.88
C LEU A 9 -18.57 -7.34 -32.35
N VAL A 10 -19.70 -7.49 -31.69
CA VAL A 10 -19.80 -7.50 -30.22
C VAL A 10 -19.02 -8.67 -29.64
N ALA A 11 -19.14 -9.87 -30.26
CA ALA A 11 -18.39 -11.06 -29.82
C ALA A 11 -16.88 -10.91 -29.96
N ALA A 12 -16.41 -10.16 -30.97
CA ALA A 12 -14.98 -9.88 -31.15
C ALA A 12 -14.48 -8.71 -30.25
N ALA A 13 -15.30 -7.68 -30.07
CA ALA A 13 -14.95 -6.51 -29.24
C ALA A 13 -14.89 -6.84 -27.74
N TRP A 14 -15.67 -7.76 -27.27
CA TRP A 14 -15.73 -8.15 -25.84
C TRP A 14 -14.41 -8.72 -25.30
N PRO A 15 -13.74 -9.72 -25.92
CA PRO A 15 -12.43 -10.18 -25.48
C PRO A 15 -11.35 -9.09 -25.57
N ALA A 16 -11.39 -8.25 -26.61
CA ALA A 16 -10.45 -7.15 -26.76
C ALA A 16 -10.60 -6.11 -25.64
N LEU A 17 -11.83 -5.76 -25.27
CA LEU A 17 -12.09 -4.86 -24.14
C LEU A 17 -11.59 -5.47 -22.82
N ASN A 18 -11.87 -6.74 -22.56
CA ASN A 18 -11.41 -7.42 -21.37
C ASN A 18 -9.89 -7.52 -21.31
N PHE A 19 -9.24 -7.77 -22.45
CA PHE A 19 -7.78 -7.71 -22.55
C PHE A 19 -7.24 -6.31 -22.23
N ALA A 20 -7.84 -5.26 -22.79
CA ALA A 20 -7.45 -3.88 -22.53
C ALA A 20 -7.62 -3.51 -21.04
N ILE A 21 -8.72 -3.93 -20.40
CA ILE A 21 -8.94 -3.71 -18.95
C ILE A 21 -7.85 -4.42 -18.13
N ARG A 22 -7.54 -5.69 -18.44
CA ARG A 22 -6.47 -6.43 -17.76
C ARG A 22 -5.11 -5.78 -17.97
N ARG A 23 -4.83 -5.27 -19.18
CA ARG A 23 -3.61 -4.52 -19.47
C ARG A 23 -3.53 -3.23 -18.65
N GLY A 24 -4.67 -2.56 -18.40
CA GLY A 24 -4.75 -1.39 -17.53
C GLY A 24 -4.47 -1.68 -16.04
N LEU A 25 -4.57 -2.94 -15.61
CA LEU A 25 -4.16 -3.39 -14.28
C LEU A 25 -2.66 -3.72 -14.17
N THR A 26 -1.89 -3.54 -15.25
CA THR A 26 -0.44 -3.66 -15.25
C THR A 26 0.15 -2.28 -14.95
N ALA A 27 0.79 -2.14 -13.80
CA ALA A 27 1.47 -0.89 -13.44
C ALA A 27 2.69 -0.65 -14.35
N PRO A 28 3.06 0.60 -14.62
CA PRO A 28 4.36 0.91 -15.21
C PRO A 28 5.46 0.40 -14.29
N ARG A 29 6.45 -0.27 -14.86
CA ARG A 29 7.61 -0.74 -14.09
C ARG A 29 8.70 0.31 -14.17
N VAL A 30 9.01 0.93 -13.05
CA VAL A 30 10.08 1.92 -12.90
C VAL A 30 11.24 1.25 -12.18
N ALA A 31 12.42 1.25 -12.82
CA ALA A 31 13.62 0.73 -12.18
C ALA A 31 14.17 1.74 -11.18
N GLU A 32 14.76 1.24 -10.10
CA GLU A 32 15.49 2.05 -9.15
C GLU A 32 16.75 2.62 -9.82
N THR A 33 17.04 3.86 -9.51
CA THR A 33 18.23 4.59 -9.96
C THR A 33 19.21 4.85 -8.82
N GLY A 34 18.74 4.75 -7.58
CA GLY A 34 19.51 4.92 -6.35
C GLY A 34 19.43 3.71 -5.43
N ASP A 35 20.02 3.85 -4.25
CA ASP A 35 20.04 2.86 -3.18
C ASP A 35 19.97 3.57 -1.82
N PRO A 36 19.89 2.86 -0.67
CA PRO A 36 19.86 3.47 0.65
C PRO A 36 21.14 4.21 1.11
N GLY A 37 22.13 4.34 0.25
CA GLY A 37 23.32 5.16 0.48
C GLY A 37 24.17 4.69 1.67
N ALA A 38 24.44 5.60 2.61
CA ALA A 38 25.29 5.35 3.76
C ALA A 38 24.62 4.52 4.88
N LEU A 39 23.34 4.18 4.76
CA LEU A 39 22.67 3.31 5.73
C LEU A 39 23.24 1.88 5.67
N PRO A 40 23.22 1.11 6.77
CA PRO A 40 23.53 -0.31 6.71
C PRO A 40 22.39 -1.04 5.98
N TRP A 41 22.61 -1.50 4.78
CA TRP A 41 21.56 -2.19 4.01
C TRP A 41 22.07 -3.43 3.27
N ARG A 42 21.15 -4.30 2.94
CA ARG A 42 21.37 -5.44 2.07
C ARG A 42 20.16 -5.73 1.20
N VAL A 43 20.39 -6.26 0.01
CA VAL A 43 19.32 -6.82 -0.83
C VAL A 43 18.85 -8.14 -0.23
N VAL A 44 17.55 -8.32 -0.19
CA VAL A 44 16.90 -9.58 0.15
C VAL A 44 15.84 -9.93 -0.89
N HIS A 45 15.60 -11.22 -1.09
CA HIS A 45 14.54 -11.74 -1.94
C HIS A 45 13.58 -12.53 -1.07
N LEU A 46 12.30 -12.21 -1.15
CA LEU A 46 11.26 -12.76 -0.31
C LEU A 46 10.38 -13.69 -1.16
N PRO A 47 10.11 -14.92 -0.72
CA PRO A 47 9.13 -15.76 -1.39
C PRO A 47 7.73 -15.14 -1.26
N ALA A 48 7.01 -15.08 -2.36
CA ALA A 48 5.66 -14.54 -2.43
C ALA A 48 4.69 -15.52 -3.10
N ALA A 49 3.42 -15.18 -3.15
CA ALA A 49 2.41 -15.99 -3.81
C ALA A 49 2.75 -16.24 -5.30
N ASN A 50 2.23 -17.33 -5.85
CA ASN A 50 2.44 -17.76 -7.24
C ASN A 50 3.92 -18.04 -7.57
N GLU A 51 4.71 -18.54 -6.61
CA GLU A 51 6.14 -18.85 -6.79
C GLU A 51 6.97 -17.65 -7.25
N LYS A 52 6.56 -16.43 -6.88
CA LYS A 52 7.24 -15.18 -7.20
C LYS A 52 8.21 -14.80 -6.11
N GLN A 53 9.23 -14.01 -6.50
CA GLN A 53 10.20 -13.42 -5.59
C GLN A 53 9.98 -11.90 -5.54
N LEU A 54 9.88 -11.36 -4.33
CA LEU A 54 9.90 -9.92 -4.12
C LEU A 54 11.33 -9.46 -3.86
N PHE A 55 11.68 -8.36 -4.47
CA PHE A 55 12.89 -7.63 -4.14
C PHE A 55 12.63 -6.71 -2.95
N ALA A 56 13.58 -6.62 -2.02
CA ALA A 56 13.55 -5.63 -0.96
C ALA A 56 14.94 -5.19 -0.51
N TRP A 57 15.00 -3.98 0.06
CA TRP A 57 16.14 -3.54 0.86
C TRP A 57 15.83 -3.74 2.34
N PHE A 58 16.64 -4.54 3.01
CA PHE A 58 16.60 -4.65 4.47
C PHE A 58 17.67 -3.75 5.08
N ILE A 59 17.24 -2.81 5.91
CA ILE A 59 18.08 -1.83 6.62
C ILE A 59 17.97 -2.14 8.10
N PRO A 60 18.88 -2.96 8.66
CA PRO A 60 18.84 -3.33 10.08
C PRO A 60 19.28 -2.18 10.97
N ALA A 61 18.63 -2.03 12.12
CA ALA A 61 19.11 -1.30 13.27
C ALA A 61 19.78 -2.29 14.27
N VAL A 62 19.70 -2.03 15.57
CA VAL A 62 20.23 -2.96 16.57
C VAL A 62 19.37 -4.23 16.67
N PRO A 63 19.92 -5.39 17.06
CA PRO A 63 19.16 -6.60 17.25
C PRO A 63 17.97 -6.41 18.22
N GLY A 64 16.80 -6.92 17.87
CA GLY A 64 15.57 -6.75 18.63
C GLY A 64 14.87 -5.39 18.43
N ALA A 65 15.43 -4.50 17.61
CA ALA A 65 14.75 -3.26 17.22
C ALA A 65 13.42 -3.55 16.51
N PRO A 66 12.40 -2.70 16.67
CA PRO A 66 11.17 -2.79 15.89
C PRO A 66 11.46 -2.74 14.38
N VAL A 67 10.71 -3.52 13.60
CA VAL A 67 10.86 -3.56 12.14
C VAL A 67 9.60 -3.04 11.46
N LEU A 68 9.79 -2.15 10.51
CA LEU A 68 8.74 -1.59 9.68
C LEU A 68 8.86 -2.12 8.24
N VAL A 69 7.82 -2.80 7.77
CA VAL A 69 7.65 -3.07 6.33
C VAL A 69 7.15 -1.79 5.67
N VAL A 70 7.85 -1.34 4.63
CA VAL A 70 7.53 -0.10 3.92
C VAL A 70 7.15 -0.43 2.48
N MET A 71 5.90 -0.11 2.11
CA MET A 71 5.30 -0.44 0.82
C MET A 71 4.95 0.82 0.02
N HIS A 72 5.44 0.90 -1.21
CA HIS A 72 5.21 2.00 -2.14
C HIS A 72 3.79 2.02 -2.74
N GLY A 73 3.50 3.03 -3.56
CA GLY A 73 2.25 3.18 -4.32
C GLY A 73 2.28 2.54 -5.71
N TRP A 74 1.19 2.70 -6.46
CA TRP A 74 1.05 2.20 -7.84
C TRP A 74 2.08 2.80 -8.77
N GLY A 75 2.79 1.96 -9.52
CA GLY A 75 3.85 2.38 -10.44
C GLY A 75 5.13 2.85 -9.76
N GLY A 76 5.20 2.77 -8.42
CA GLY A 76 6.38 3.09 -7.64
C GLY A 76 7.32 1.90 -7.44
N ASN A 77 8.30 2.09 -6.56
CA ASN A 77 9.27 1.10 -6.14
C ASN A 77 9.81 1.45 -4.74
N ALA A 78 10.68 0.62 -4.20
CA ALA A 78 11.27 0.81 -2.87
C ALA A 78 12.07 2.13 -2.76
N GLU A 79 12.69 2.61 -3.85
CA GLU A 79 13.45 3.87 -3.87
C GLU A 79 12.57 5.08 -3.52
N MET A 80 11.30 5.09 -3.95
CA MET A 80 10.37 6.18 -3.64
C MET A 80 10.10 6.33 -2.14
N MET A 81 10.38 5.29 -1.36
CA MET A 81 10.20 5.29 0.10
C MET A 81 11.49 5.61 0.87
N LEU A 82 12.62 5.81 0.18
CA LEU A 82 13.91 6.14 0.81
C LEU A 82 13.89 7.43 1.65
N PRO A 83 13.12 8.47 1.31
CA PRO A 83 13.03 9.65 2.19
C PRO A 83 12.63 9.34 3.64
N LEU A 84 11.90 8.24 3.87
CA LEU A 84 11.57 7.77 5.22
C LEU A 84 12.71 6.99 5.90
N ALA A 85 13.67 6.45 5.11
CA ALA A 85 14.60 5.47 5.60
C ALA A 85 15.59 6.05 6.64
N ALA A 86 16.29 7.13 6.29
CA ALA A 86 17.30 7.69 7.18
C ALA A 86 16.72 8.20 8.51
N PRO A 87 15.60 8.98 8.52
CA PRO A 87 15.04 9.45 9.79
C PRO A 87 14.47 8.34 10.67
N LEU A 88 13.83 7.32 10.10
CA LEU A 88 13.28 6.20 10.88
C LEU A 88 14.41 5.28 11.39
N HIS A 89 15.45 5.04 10.58
CA HIS A 89 16.62 4.30 11.04
C HIS A 89 17.34 5.03 12.18
N ALA A 90 17.51 6.37 12.08
CA ALA A 90 18.09 7.18 13.14
C ALA A 90 17.24 7.18 14.43
N ALA A 91 15.92 6.97 14.32
CA ALA A 91 15.02 6.76 15.44
C ALA A 91 15.05 5.33 16.01
N GLY A 92 15.89 4.42 15.46
CA GLY A 92 16.11 3.08 15.98
C GLY A 92 15.24 2.00 15.34
N TYR A 93 14.52 2.27 14.26
CA TYR A 93 13.72 1.28 13.54
C TYR A 93 14.55 0.56 12.47
N SER A 94 14.41 -0.75 12.39
CA SER A 94 14.81 -1.52 11.22
C SER A 94 13.74 -1.38 10.13
N LEU A 95 14.15 -1.37 8.86
CA LEU A 95 13.23 -1.16 7.74
C LEU A 95 13.37 -2.26 6.70
N LEU A 96 12.24 -2.67 6.12
CA LEU A 96 12.18 -3.52 4.96
C LEU A 96 11.39 -2.80 3.87
N LEU A 97 12.10 -2.15 2.94
CA LEU A 97 11.52 -1.46 1.81
C LEU A 97 11.30 -2.47 0.68
N VAL A 98 10.06 -2.71 0.32
CA VAL A 98 9.66 -3.81 -0.58
C VAL A 98 9.15 -3.28 -1.91
N ASP A 99 9.62 -3.84 -3.00
CA ASP A 99 8.95 -3.75 -4.30
C ASP A 99 7.78 -4.73 -4.34
N ALA A 100 6.57 -4.25 -4.59
CA ALA A 100 5.43 -5.12 -4.81
C ALA A 100 5.59 -5.95 -6.10
N ARG A 101 4.92 -7.07 -6.22
CA ARG A 101 4.84 -7.82 -7.51
C ARG A 101 4.47 -6.90 -8.66
N CYS A 102 5.05 -7.12 -9.82
CA CYS A 102 4.92 -6.30 -11.04
C CYS A 102 5.57 -4.91 -10.94
N HIS A 103 6.28 -4.57 -9.86
CA HIS A 103 6.96 -3.29 -9.66
C HIS A 103 8.46 -3.47 -9.45
N GLY A 104 9.24 -2.41 -9.66
CA GLY A 104 10.67 -2.36 -9.42
C GLY A 104 11.41 -3.60 -9.92
N ARG A 105 12.17 -4.24 -9.05
CA ARG A 105 12.95 -5.47 -9.30
C ARG A 105 12.21 -6.75 -8.94
N SER A 106 11.02 -6.66 -8.34
CA SER A 106 10.22 -7.84 -8.02
C SER A 106 9.72 -8.56 -9.26
N ASP A 107 9.43 -9.84 -9.14
CA ASP A 107 8.89 -10.65 -10.24
C ASP A 107 7.59 -10.08 -10.81
N GLY A 108 7.40 -10.29 -12.11
CA GLY A 108 6.14 -10.02 -12.76
C GLY A 108 5.09 -11.07 -12.43
N ASP A 109 3.83 -10.64 -12.43
CA ASP A 109 2.66 -11.49 -12.37
C ASP A 109 1.62 -10.99 -13.38
N THR A 110 0.44 -11.57 -13.43
CA THR A 110 -0.60 -11.27 -14.43
C THR A 110 -1.17 -9.85 -14.33
N PHE A 111 -1.21 -9.28 -13.10
CA PHE A 111 -1.68 -7.91 -12.82
C PHE A 111 -1.25 -7.47 -11.42
N ALA A 112 -1.36 -6.18 -11.13
CA ALA A 112 -1.24 -5.61 -9.79
C ALA A 112 -2.61 -5.18 -9.24
N SER A 113 -2.80 -5.21 -7.93
CA SER A 113 -4.02 -4.78 -7.26
C SER A 113 -3.80 -4.57 -5.77
N LEU A 114 -4.67 -3.79 -5.10
CA LEU A 114 -4.58 -3.59 -3.66
C LEU A 114 -4.51 -4.92 -2.87
N PRO A 115 -5.33 -5.96 -3.15
CA PRO A 115 -5.18 -7.26 -2.47
C PRO A 115 -3.82 -7.91 -2.68
N ARG A 116 -3.21 -7.79 -3.87
CA ARG A 116 -1.87 -8.34 -4.14
C ARG A 116 -0.76 -7.58 -3.42
N PHE A 117 -0.89 -6.26 -3.30
CA PHE A 117 -0.01 -5.48 -2.43
C PHE A 117 -0.12 -5.94 -0.97
N ALA A 118 -1.35 -6.27 -0.51
CA ALA A 118 -1.55 -6.81 0.84
C ALA A 118 -0.88 -8.19 1.00
N GLU A 119 -1.04 -9.10 0.03
CA GLU A 119 -0.35 -10.39 0.02
C GLU A 119 1.18 -10.24 0.06
N ASP A 120 1.73 -9.25 -0.64
CA ASP A 120 3.17 -8.97 -0.67
C ASP A 120 3.67 -8.41 0.68
N ILE A 121 2.87 -7.56 1.35
CA ILE A 121 3.15 -7.12 2.73
C ILE A 121 3.08 -8.33 3.69
N GLU A 122 2.08 -9.18 3.56
CA GLU A 122 1.94 -10.40 4.38
C GLU A 122 3.12 -11.35 4.20
N ALA A 123 3.62 -11.51 2.96
CA ALA A 123 4.84 -12.28 2.66
C ALA A 123 6.09 -11.66 3.31
N ALA A 124 6.23 -10.34 3.26
CA ALA A 124 7.32 -9.62 3.90
C ALA A 124 7.30 -9.77 5.43
N LEU A 125 6.13 -9.69 6.05
CA LEU A 125 5.95 -9.94 7.49
C LEU A 125 6.27 -11.39 7.87
N ALA A 126 5.85 -12.36 7.06
CA ALA A 126 6.15 -13.76 7.28
C ALA A 126 7.66 -14.02 7.22
N TRP A 127 8.34 -13.48 6.20
CA TRP A 127 9.79 -13.57 6.09
C TRP A 127 10.52 -12.95 7.28
N LEU A 128 10.08 -11.77 7.76
CA LEU A 128 10.68 -11.11 8.92
C LEU A 128 10.56 -11.94 10.20
N ARG A 129 9.43 -12.63 10.42
CA ARG A 129 9.24 -13.49 11.60
C ARG A 129 10.24 -14.65 11.69
N GLU A 130 10.83 -15.03 10.56
CA GLU A 130 11.83 -16.09 10.47
C GLU A 130 13.28 -15.58 10.57
N GLN A 131 13.49 -14.24 10.57
CA GLN A 131 14.85 -13.68 10.57
C GLN A 131 15.47 -13.68 11.98
N PRO A 132 16.71 -14.13 12.11
CA PRO A 132 17.46 -14.00 13.37
C PRO A 132 17.56 -12.54 13.81
N GLY A 133 17.31 -12.28 15.10
CA GLY A 133 17.40 -10.95 15.69
C GLY A 133 16.21 -10.04 15.43
N VAL A 134 15.16 -10.50 14.75
CA VAL A 134 13.87 -9.82 14.61
C VAL A 134 12.94 -10.29 15.73
N ASP A 135 12.34 -9.35 16.46
CA ASP A 135 11.25 -9.65 17.37
C ASP A 135 9.91 -9.71 16.60
N PRO A 136 9.29 -10.91 16.45
CA PRO A 136 8.05 -11.04 15.68
C PRO A 136 6.86 -10.28 16.28
N ALA A 137 6.94 -9.87 17.54
CA ALA A 137 5.92 -9.05 18.17
C ALA A 137 6.17 -7.55 18.07
N ALA A 138 7.26 -7.14 17.40
CA ALA A 138 7.64 -5.74 17.18
C ALA A 138 7.65 -5.39 15.68
N LEU A 139 6.61 -5.82 14.96
CA LEU A 139 6.45 -5.55 13.52
C LEU A 139 5.37 -4.50 13.28
N GLY A 140 5.65 -3.56 12.37
CA GLY A 140 4.70 -2.57 11.88
C GLY A 140 4.74 -2.45 10.36
N VAL A 141 3.77 -1.73 9.80
CA VAL A 141 3.65 -1.53 8.36
C VAL A 141 3.45 -0.05 8.06
N ILE A 142 4.18 0.47 7.08
CA ILE A 142 3.96 1.78 6.47
C ILE A 142 3.63 1.55 4.99
N GLY A 143 2.54 2.12 4.50
CA GLY A 143 2.20 2.05 3.09
C GLY A 143 1.89 3.43 2.52
N HIS A 144 2.13 3.60 1.21
CA HIS A 144 1.81 4.82 0.48
C HIS A 144 0.76 4.53 -0.60
N SER A 145 -0.25 5.40 -0.75
CA SER A 145 -1.28 5.32 -1.80
C SER A 145 -1.98 3.95 -1.83
N VAL A 146 -1.86 3.15 -2.90
CA VAL A 146 -2.39 1.78 -2.94
C VAL A 146 -1.72 0.90 -1.87
N GLY A 147 -0.43 1.08 -1.61
CA GLY A 147 0.28 0.42 -0.50
C GLY A 147 -0.29 0.79 0.87
N ALA A 148 -0.78 2.02 1.04
CA ALA A 148 -1.45 2.47 2.26
C ALA A 148 -2.80 1.76 2.47
N GLY A 149 -3.59 1.63 1.41
CA GLY A 149 -4.82 0.84 1.44
C GLY A 149 -4.55 -0.63 1.73
N ALA A 150 -3.47 -1.19 1.16
CA ALA A 150 -3.03 -2.55 1.42
C ALA A 150 -2.56 -2.74 2.86
N ALA A 151 -1.81 -1.78 3.43
CA ALA A 151 -1.38 -1.81 4.83
C ALA A 151 -2.57 -1.86 5.79
N LEU A 152 -3.62 -1.05 5.55
CA LEU A 152 -4.86 -1.10 6.34
C LEU A 152 -5.61 -2.44 6.18
N LEU A 153 -5.59 -3.04 4.98
CA LEU A 153 -6.19 -4.35 4.74
C LEU A 153 -5.44 -5.44 5.51
N VAL A 154 -4.10 -5.40 5.51
CA VAL A 154 -3.26 -6.32 6.30
C VAL A 154 -3.50 -6.13 7.81
N ALA A 155 -3.51 -4.90 8.30
CA ALA A 155 -3.76 -4.62 9.71
C ALA A 155 -5.16 -5.08 10.17
N ALA A 156 -6.16 -5.06 9.27
CA ALA A 156 -7.50 -5.61 9.53
C ALA A 156 -7.54 -7.15 9.57
N ARG A 157 -6.49 -7.84 9.07
CA ARG A 157 -6.35 -9.31 9.05
C ARG A 157 -5.37 -9.83 10.09
N GLN A 158 -4.40 -9.00 10.49
CA GLN A 158 -3.32 -9.36 11.41
C GLN A 158 -3.35 -8.46 12.67
N PRO A 159 -4.20 -8.80 13.66
CA PRO A 159 -4.36 -7.99 14.87
C PRO A 159 -3.11 -7.95 15.76
N GLU A 160 -2.14 -8.83 15.51
CA GLU A 160 -0.85 -8.88 16.21
C GLU A 160 0.14 -7.80 15.73
N LEU A 161 -0.14 -7.08 14.65
CA LEU A 161 0.68 -5.97 14.22
C LEU A 161 0.75 -4.90 15.31
N ARG A 162 1.95 -4.34 15.49
CA ARG A 162 2.19 -3.33 16.52
C ARG A 162 1.71 -1.95 16.13
N ALA A 163 1.83 -1.61 14.85
CA ALA A 163 1.38 -0.34 14.31
C ALA A 163 1.14 -0.42 12.80
N VAL A 164 0.25 0.41 12.28
CA VAL A 164 0.09 0.65 10.86
C VAL A 164 0.07 2.13 10.56
N VAL A 165 0.78 2.52 9.49
CA VAL A 165 0.77 3.90 8.96
C VAL A 165 0.29 3.88 7.52
N SER A 166 -0.71 4.69 7.24
CA SER A 166 -1.37 4.81 5.94
C SER A 166 -1.13 6.20 5.37
N LEU A 167 -0.24 6.33 4.40
CA LEU A 167 0.14 7.60 3.77
C LEU A 167 -0.66 7.78 2.46
N ALA A 168 -1.47 8.83 2.36
CA ALA A 168 -2.23 9.22 1.17
C ALA A 168 -3.14 8.10 0.60
N ALA A 169 -3.81 7.31 1.45
CA ALA A 169 -4.73 6.29 1.00
C ALA A 169 -6.01 6.90 0.42
N PHE A 170 -6.53 6.29 -0.66
CA PHE A 170 -7.90 6.56 -1.11
C PHE A 170 -8.91 5.82 -0.22
N ALA A 171 -10.10 6.40 -0.02
CA ALA A 171 -11.12 5.79 0.83
C ALA A 171 -11.74 4.53 0.21
N HIS A 172 -11.91 4.53 -1.12
CA HIS A 172 -12.60 3.45 -1.81
C HIS A 172 -12.08 3.24 -3.23
N PRO A 173 -11.75 1.98 -3.64
CA PRO A 173 -11.20 1.70 -4.98
C PRO A 173 -12.08 2.19 -6.13
N ALA A 174 -13.42 2.09 -5.99
CA ALA A 174 -14.32 2.55 -7.04
C ALA A 174 -14.26 4.07 -7.25
N ALA A 175 -14.05 4.86 -6.19
CA ALA A 175 -13.92 6.31 -6.29
C ALA A 175 -12.64 6.66 -7.05
N MET A 176 -11.52 6.03 -6.67
CA MET A 176 -10.23 6.20 -7.34
C MET A 176 -10.30 5.81 -8.82
N MET A 177 -10.88 4.65 -9.13
CA MET A 177 -11.03 4.20 -10.53
C MET A 177 -11.94 5.12 -11.34
N ARG A 178 -13.03 5.65 -10.76
CA ARG A 178 -13.92 6.59 -11.47
C ARG A 178 -13.18 7.88 -11.82
N ARG A 179 -12.35 8.43 -10.92
CA ARG A 179 -11.50 9.58 -11.21
C ARG A 179 -10.55 9.29 -12.37
N TRP A 180 -9.84 8.15 -12.28
CA TRP A 180 -8.94 7.73 -13.36
C TRP A 180 -9.65 7.56 -14.71
N LEU A 181 -10.82 6.90 -14.76
CA LEU A 181 -11.61 6.77 -15.99
C LEU A 181 -12.07 8.14 -16.52
N ALA A 182 -12.38 9.08 -15.64
CA ALA A 182 -12.75 10.44 -16.03
C ALA A 182 -11.57 11.18 -16.71
N THR A 183 -10.33 11.00 -16.27
CA THR A 183 -9.15 11.56 -16.96
C THR A 183 -8.97 10.97 -18.38
N LEU A 184 -9.42 9.75 -18.59
CA LEU A 184 -9.45 9.10 -19.92
C LEU A 184 -10.72 9.42 -20.74
N HIS A 185 -11.57 10.32 -20.24
CA HIS A 185 -12.86 10.68 -20.86
C HIS A 185 -13.81 9.48 -21.06
N ILE A 186 -13.68 8.43 -20.24
CA ILE A 186 -14.56 7.26 -20.28
C ILE A 186 -15.79 7.54 -19.42
N PRO A 187 -17.00 7.59 -20.01
CA PRO A 187 -18.24 7.82 -19.26
C PRO A 187 -18.49 6.67 -18.29
N TYR A 188 -18.95 7.01 -17.07
CA TYR A 188 -19.22 5.98 -16.07
C TYR A 188 -20.28 4.98 -16.55
N TRP A 189 -21.37 5.45 -17.16
CA TRP A 189 -22.44 4.57 -17.65
C TRP A 189 -22.47 4.52 -19.18
N PRO A 190 -22.52 3.33 -19.81
CA PRO A 190 -22.45 1.98 -19.19
C PRO A 190 -21.03 1.44 -19.04
N LEU A 191 -20.04 1.98 -19.79
CA LEU A 191 -18.70 1.40 -19.96
C LEU A 191 -17.89 1.39 -18.65
N GLY A 192 -17.86 2.51 -17.93
CA GLY A 192 -17.14 2.59 -16.65
C GLY A 192 -17.73 1.63 -15.60
N ALA A 193 -19.05 1.49 -15.53
CA ALA A 193 -19.70 0.54 -14.65
C ALA A 193 -19.31 -0.91 -14.97
N TYR A 194 -19.23 -1.25 -16.26
CA TYR A 194 -18.74 -2.56 -16.71
C TYR A 194 -17.28 -2.77 -16.32
N ILE A 195 -16.40 -1.78 -16.56
CA ILE A 195 -14.98 -1.85 -16.21
C ILE A 195 -14.82 -2.12 -14.71
N LEU A 196 -15.49 -1.36 -13.84
CA LEU A 196 -15.42 -1.56 -12.40
C LEU A 196 -15.90 -2.95 -11.96
N SER A 197 -16.98 -3.44 -12.58
CA SER A 197 -17.50 -4.79 -12.31
C SER A 197 -16.51 -5.87 -12.74
N TYR A 198 -15.93 -5.72 -13.94
CA TYR A 198 -14.97 -6.67 -14.48
C TYR A 198 -13.65 -6.68 -13.69
N VAL A 199 -13.19 -5.51 -13.24
CA VAL A 199 -12.00 -5.44 -12.35
C VAL A 199 -12.24 -6.20 -11.06
N GLN A 200 -13.39 -6.05 -10.40
CA GLN A 200 -13.72 -6.83 -9.20
C GLN A 200 -13.69 -8.35 -9.47
N HIS A 201 -14.17 -8.76 -10.64
CA HIS A 201 -14.09 -10.16 -11.06
C HIS A 201 -12.63 -10.63 -11.23
N VAL A 202 -11.80 -9.82 -11.89
CA VAL A 202 -10.38 -10.15 -12.15
C VAL A 202 -9.57 -10.22 -10.87
N ILE A 203 -9.75 -9.27 -9.95
CA ILE A 203 -9.01 -9.24 -8.68
C ILE A 203 -9.54 -10.22 -7.63
N GLY A 204 -10.73 -10.79 -7.86
CA GLY A 204 -11.36 -11.76 -6.95
C GLY A 204 -11.97 -11.15 -5.68
N PHE A 205 -12.12 -9.83 -5.62
CA PHE A 205 -12.65 -9.12 -4.45
C PHE A 205 -13.68 -8.07 -4.85
N ARG A 206 -14.73 -7.94 -4.04
CA ARG A 206 -15.58 -6.75 -4.12
C ARG A 206 -14.84 -5.55 -3.54
N PHE A 207 -14.97 -4.39 -4.15
CA PHE A 207 -14.30 -3.17 -3.69
C PHE A 207 -14.65 -2.82 -2.25
N ASP A 208 -15.89 -3.02 -1.83
CA ASP A 208 -16.33 -2.77 -0.45
C ASP A 208 -15.55 -3.62 0.57
N ALA A 209 -15.18 -4.85 0.21
CA ALA A 209 -14.47 -5.75 1.13
C ALA A 209 -13.01 -5.31 1.41
N ILE A 210 -12.43 -4.56 0.47
CA ILE A 210 -11.02 -4.12 0.51
C ILE A 210 -10.87 -2.60 0.64
N ALA A 211 -11.97 -1.86 0.69
CA ALA A 211 -11.94 -0.40 0.75
C ALA A 211 -11.36 0.07 2.10
N PRO A 212 -10.36 0.97 2.13
CA PRO A 212 -9.76 1.52 3.34
C PRO A 212 -10.78 2.03 4.36
N ARG A 213 -11.83 2.74 3.92
CA ARG A 213 -12.92 3.19 4.80
C ARG A 213 -13.70 2.07 5.48
N ASN A 214 -13.69 0.86 4.91
CA ASN A 214 -14.36 -0.31 5.50
C ASN A 214 -13.39 -1.19 6.28
N THR A 215 -12.11 -1.23 5.89
CA THR A 215 -11.10 -2.03 6.59
C THR A 215 -10.66 -1.39 7.89
N ILE A 216 -10.62 -0.05 7.98
CA ILE A 216 -10.22 0.69 9.19
C ILE A 216 -11.05 0.33 10.42
N ALA A 217 -12.32 0.02 10.25
CA ALA A 217 -13.21 -0.40 11.34
C ALA A 217 -12.80 -1.74 12.00
N ARG A 218 -11.96 -2.53 11.32
CA ARG A 218 -11.46 -3.83 11.78
C ARG A 218 -10.00 -3.81 12.23
N VAL A 219 -9.34 -2.66 12.10
CA VAL A 219 -7.93 -2.49 12.54
C VAL A 219 -7.91 -2.44 14.07
N ALA A 220 -7.21 -3.38 14.68
CA ALA A 220 -7.11 -3.52 16.13
C ALA A 220 -5.86 -2.84 16.71
N CYS A 221 -4.78 -2.74 15.93
CA CYS A 221 -3.56 -2.06 16.36
C CYS A 221 -3.65 -0.53 16.24
N PRO A 222 -2.78 0.23 16.91
CA PRO A 222 -2.62 1.66 16.66
C PRO A 222 -2.42 1.94 15.16
N ALA A 223 -3.16 2.92 14.64
CA ALA A 223 -3.13 3.29 13.24
C ALA A 223 -2.98 4.80 13.06
N LEU A 224 -2.08 5.22 12.18
CA LEU A 224 -1.91 6.61 11.79
C LEU A 224 -2.30 6.78 10.31
N ILE A 225 -3.26 7.64 10.05
CA ILE A 225 -3.63 8.09 8.71
C ILE A 225 -2.93 9.42 8.47
N VAL A 226 -2.07 9.50 7.45
CA VAL A 226 -1.37 10.73 7.06
C VAL A 226 -1.81 11.15 5.67
N HIS A 227 -2.07 12.46 5.46
CA HIS A 227 -2.49 12.96 4.15
C HIS A 227 -2.00 14.38 3.90
N GLY A 228 -1.53 14.63 2.66
CA GLY A 228 -1.18 15.95 2.19
C GLY A 228 -2.43 16.82 1.95
N LEU A 229 -2.40 18.05 2.41
CA LEU A 229 -3.52 18.99 2.25
C LEU A 229 -3.73 19.41 0.78
N GLU A 230 -2.65 19.41 -0.01
CA GLU A 230 -2.61 19.80 -1.42
C GLU A 230 -2.55 18.57 -2.35
N ASP A 231 -2.96 17.37 -1.86
CA ASP A 231 -2.99 16.14 -2.68
C ASP A 231 -4.05 16.26 -3.78
N ASP A 232 -3.58 16.34 -5.02
CA ASP A 232 -4.39 16.46 -6.25
C ASP A 232 -4.75 15.11 -6.87
N THR A 233 -4.10 14.03 -6.43
CA THR A 233 -4.31 12.66 -6.90
C THR A 233 -5.38 11.95 -6.09
N VAL A 234 -5.27 12.05 -4.77
CA VAL A 234 -6.25 11.54 -3.80
C VAL A 234 -6.69 12.69 -2.90
N PRO A 235 -7.92 13.21 -3.07
CA PRO A 235 -8.38 14.33 -2.27
C PRO A 235 -8.30 14.07 -0.76
N VAL A 236 -7.84 15.05 0.02
CA VAL A 236 -7.72 14.97 1.49
C VAL A 236 -9.03 14.58 2.19
N ALA A 237 -10.17 14.82 1.55
CA ALA A 237 -11.49 14.39 2.04
C ALA A 237 -11.57 12.87 2.23
N GLU A 238 -10.81 12.09 1.44
CA GLU A 238 -10.82 10.62 1.54
C GLU A 238 -10.13 10.12 2.80
N SER A 239 -9.07 10.76 3.27
CA SER A 239 -8.47 10.42 4.56
C SER A 239 -9.40 10.74 5.73
N ARG A 240 -10.17 11.83 5.63
CA ARG A 240 -11.21 12.16 6.62
C ARG A 240 -12.34 11.13 6.61
N GLU A 241 -12.72 10.61 5.42
CA GLU A 241 -13.72 9.55 5.28
C GLU A 241 -13.23 8.25 5.94
N ILE A 242 -11.95 7.86 5.71
CA ILE A 242 -11.35 6.70 6.37
C ILE A 242 -11.35 6.90 7.89
N TYR A 243 -10.89 8.04 8.37
CA TYR A 243 -10.83 8.36 9.79
C TYR A 243 -12.20 8.38 10.45
N ALA A 244 -13.22 8.90 9.78
CA ALA A 244 -14.59 8.94 10.29
C ALA A 244 -15.21 7.55 10.46
N ALA A 245 -14.76 6.57 9.67
CA ALA A 245 -15.23 5.18 9.72
C ALA A 245 -14.51 4.31 10.77
N ARG A 246 -13.55 4.87 11.52
CA ARG A 246 -12.85 4.15 12.58
C ARG A 246 -13.79 3.75 13.73
N VAL A 247 -13.48 2.64 14.35
CA VAL A 247 -14.16 2.16 15.58
C VAL A 247 -13.26 2.32 16.80
N SER A 248 -11.94 2.22 16.60
CA SER A 248 -10.94 2.32 17.66
C SER A 248 -10.48 3.76 17.88
N ASP A 249 -10.33 4.18 19.13
CA ASP A 249 -9.71 5.46 19.49
C ASP A 249 -8.18 5.48 19.28
N ALA A 250 -7.58 4.32 19.01
CA ALA A 250 -6.16 4.19 18.68
C ALA A 250 -5.85 4.56 17.21
N VAL A 251 -6.83 5.06 16.46
CA VAL A 251 -6.65 5.60 15.10
C VAL A 251 -6.49 7.11 15.18
N GLU A 252 -5.36 7.59 14.67
CA GLU A 252 -5.02 9.01 14.59
C GLU A 252 -5.07 9.51 13.14
N LEU A 253 -5.36 10.81 12.94
CA LEU A 253 -5.32 11.49 11.65
C LEU A 253 -4.32 12.65 11.73
N LEU A 254 -3.32 12.63 10.85
CA LEU A 254 -2.33 13.68 10.69
C LEU A 254 -2.45 14.28 9.28
N LEU A 255 -2.90 15.52 9.21
CA LEU A 255 -2.92 16.29 7.97
C LEU A 255 -1.70 17.20 7.92
N VAL A 256 -0.99 17.16 6.80
CA VAL A 256 0.29 17.85 6.62
C VAL A 256 0.27 18.70 5.35
N PRO A 257 1.03 19.79 5.27
CA PRO A 257 1.27 20.45 4.00
C PRO A 257 1.89 19.48 2.97
N GLY A 258 1.59 19.65 1.70
CA GLY A 258 2.19 18.88 0.62
C GLY A 258 1.19 18.12 -0.24
N SER A 259 1.72 17.52 -1.31
CA SER A 259 0.97 16.81 -2.36
C SER A 259 0.98 15.29 -2.15
N HIS A 260 0.59 14.53 -3.20
CA HIS A 260 0.56 13.06 -3.15
C HIS A 260 1.95 12.42 -2.97
N TYR A 261 2.99 13.03 -3.55
CA TYR A 261 4.37 12.49 -3.55
C TYR A 261 5.36 13.41 -2.82
N ASP A 262 5.01 14.67 -2.64
CA ASP A 262 5.85 15.65 -1.96
C ASP A 262 5.09 16.15 -0.74
N TYR A 263 5.56 15.75 0.42
CA TYR A 263 5.01 16.15 1.69
C TYR A 263 5.67 17.41 2.26
N GLY A 264 6.36 18.22 1.43
CA GLY A 264 7.00 19.47 1.83
C GLY A 264 8.14 19.28 2.84
N ASP A 265 8.11 19.98 3.96
CA ASP A 265 9.12 19.82 5.01
C ASP A 265 8.99 18.45 5.71
N ILE A 266 9.71 17.45 5.17
CA ILE A 266 9.77 16.09 5.71
C ILE A 266 10.07 16.10 7.23
N GLY A 267 10.79 17.09 7.76
CA GLY A 267 11.18 17.16 9.16
C GLY A 267 9.99 17.20 10.12
N LEU A 268 8.99 18.04 9.86
CA LEU A 268 7.79 18.14 10.71
C LEU A 268 6.90 16.89 10.61
N GLN A 269 6.80 16.32 9.43
CA GLN A 269 5.97 15.16 9.16
C GLN A 269 6.55 13.90 9.79
N ILE A 270 7.88 13.72 9.67
CA ILE A 270 8.61 12.63 10.31
C ILE A 270 8.52 12.74 11.83
N THR A 271 8.49 13.94 12.40
CA THR A 271 8.30 14.09 13.85
C THR A 271 6.97 13.50 14.30
N GLY A 272 5.86 13.86 13.66
CA GLY A 272 4.54 13.30 14.00
C GLY A 272 4.44 11.79 13.77
N LEU A 273 5.03 11.31 12.67
CA LEU A 273 5.11 9.88 12.37
C LEU A 273 5.94 9.12 13.43
N ARG A 274 7.12 9.64 13.76
CA ARG A 274 8.00 9.04 14.77
C ARG A 274 7.33 9.02 16.14
N ASP A 275 6.76 10.14 16.59
CA ASP A 275 6.09 10.23 17.89
C ASP A 275 4.93 9.22 18.00
N PHE A 276 4.17 9.01 16.90
CA PHE A 276 3.16 7.96 16.84
C PHE A 276 3.79 6.56 16.98
N LEU A 277 4.81 6.26 16.19
CA LEU A 277 5.49 4.96 16.22
C LEU A 277 6.10 4.71 17.59
N ASP A 278 6.78 5.68 18.19
CA ASP A 278 7.40 5.57 19.51
C ASP A 278 6.34 5.24 20.58
N ARG A 279 5.17 5.91 20.57
CA ARG A 279 4.05 5.56 21.46
C ARG A 279 3.53 4.16 21.20
N ALA A 280 3.32 3.78 19.94
CA ALA A 280 2.79 2.48 19.57
C ALA A 280 3.71 1.34 19.96
N PHE A 281 5.02 1.51 19.87
CA PHE A 281 6.00 0.49 20.23
C PHE A 281 6.42 0.52 21.72
N ALA A 282 6.35 1.68 22.42
CA ALA A 282 6.68 1.80 23.85
C ALA A 282 5.66 1.11 24.76
N GLY A 283 4.39 0.96 24.36
CA GLY A 283 3.34 0.31 25.14
C GLY A 283 3.56 -1.18 25.47
N ARG A 284 4.80 -1.65 25.37
CA ARG A 284 5.27 -2.98 25.73
C ARG A 284 6.03 -2.92 27.06
N THR A 285 5.34 -2.77 28.17
CA THR A 285 5.88 -3.31 29.42
C THR A 285 5.92 -4.81 29.25
N VAL A 286 7.11 -5.36 29.02
CA VAL A 286 7.37 -6.79 29.21
C VAL A 286 6.96 -7.11 30.65
N SER A 287 5.86 -7.82 30.86
CA SER A 287 5.67 -8.53 32.12
C SER A 287 6.77 -9.58 32.14
N ARG A 288 7.82 -9.28 32.91
CA ARG A 288 8.81 -10.26 33.32
C ARG A 288 8.14 -11.04 34.44
N ASP A 289 7.54 -12.14 34.07
CA ASP A 289 7.27 -13.27 35.01
C ASP A 289 8.20 -14.42 34.62
#